data_579cd8b0ac72a2dc003f3e3eb25fbf43
#
_entry.id   579cd8b0ac72a2dc003f3e3eb25fbf43
#
_cell.length_a   1.000
_cell.length_b   1.000
_cell.length_c   1.000
_cell.angle_alpha   90.00
_cell.angle_beta   90.00
_cell.angle_gamma   90.00
#
_symmetry.space_group_name_H-M   'P 1'
#
loop_
_entity.id
_entity.type
_entity.pdbx_description
1 polymer ?
#
loop_
_entity_poly.entity_id
_entity_poly.type
_entity_poly.pdbx_seq_one_letter_code
_entity_poly.pdbx_strand_id
1 'polypeptide(L)'
;MVSTAKTTAHTREQLSALAAHLGEQRESILQRWRTATENVAELTIASSLTRLQFNDHIPGVLDSLALRLRAWPEVESPQAQQNEKDQVTEHGLQRWQQGYQLRELTQEWGHLQMAVMEELEAYALAHPDLEPAVMLAARRAWAQLCWDGISDSATQYWRLHQAEANGHVRELEQALATLNDLDRARAAAWREAAHDLQGSLSVVSGATSVLDRKNVTEPIRHEFATLLQKGVASLHDMLKDLMSLARLDAGLENRKVVPFDAG
;
A
#
# COMPACT_ATOMS: atom_id res chain seq x y z
N MET A 1 -23.71 52.03 15.57
CA MET A 1 -24.20 51.02 14.62
C MET A 1 -23.93 51.34 13.13
N VAL A 2 -24.09 52.59 12.65
CA VAL A 2 -23.85 52.98 11.22
C VAL A 2 -22.37 52.91 10.84
N SER A 3 -21.44 53.20 11.76
CA SER A 3 -19.98 53.15 11.49
C SER A 3 -19.45 51.71 11.30
N THR A 4 -19.87 50.76 12.14
CA THR A 4 -19.47 49.35 12.04
C THR A 4 -19.98 48.70 10.76
N ALA A 5 -21.20 48.97 10.32
CA ALA A 5 -21.76 48.43 9.07
C ALA A 5 -21.03 48.96 7.82
N LYS A 6 -20.60 50.23 7.82
CA LYS A 6 -19.80 50.83 6.73
C LYS A 6 -18.40 50.18 6.64
N THR A 7 -17.72 50.00 7.78
CA THR A 7 -16.40 49.32 7.84
C THR A 7 -16.51 47.89 7.32
N THR A 8 -17.53 47.15 7.74
CA THR A 8 -17.73 45.78 7.28
C THR A 8 -17.98 45.68 5.76
N ALA A 9 -18.73 46.63 5.18
CA ALA A 9 -18.99 46.69 3.74
C ALA A 9 -17.71 46.98 2.95
N HIS A 10 -16.87 47.89 3.42
CA HIS A 10 -15.60 48.24 2.78
C HIS A 10 -14.58 47.07 2.87
N THR A 11 -14.45 46.45 4.05
CA THR A 11 -13.61 45.23 4.20
C THR A 11 -14.05 44.10 3.26
N ARG A 12 -15.37 43.90 3.07
CA ARG A 12 -15.91 42.91 2.14
C ARG A 12 -15.55 43.20 0.68
N GLU A 13 -15.63 44.48 0.28
CA GLU A 13 -15.24 44.90 -1.07
C GLU A 13 -13.74 44.63 -1.32
N GLN A 14 -12.87 45.01 -0.38
CA GLN A 14 -11.45 44.79 -0.47
C GLN A 14 -11.12 43.29 -0.47
N LEU A 15 -11.81 42.44 0.30
CA LEU A 15 -11.66 40.98 0.26
C LEU A 15 -12.09 40.37 -1.09
N SER A 16 -13.16 40.93 -1.70
CA SER A 16 -13.58 40.48 -3.04
C SER A 16 -12.56 40.85 -4.11
N ALA A 17 -11.94 42.05 -4.01
CA ALA A 17 -10.86 42.47 -4.90
C ALA A 17 -9.60 41.58 -4.73
N LEU A 18 -9.21 41.28 -3.50
CA LEU A 18 -8.12 40.35 -3.21
C LEU A 18 -8.41 38.94 -3.77
N ALA A 19 -9.64 38.44 -3.62
CA ALA A 19 -10.05 37.17 -4.18
C ALA A 19 -9.99 37.10 -5.71
N ALA A 20 -10.32 38.24 -6.39
CA ALA A 20 -10.18 38.36 -7.84
C ALA A 20 -8.70 38.35 -8.24
N HIS A 21 -7.86 39.11 -7.55
CA HIS A 21 -6.41 39.15 -7.76
C HIS A 21 -5.76 37.75 -7.61
N LEU A 22 -6.09 37.00 -6.55
CA LEU A 22 -5.58 35.63 -6.34
C LEU A 22 -5.99 34.71 -7.50
N GLY A 23 -7.20 34.86 -8.03
CA GLY A 23 -7.65 34.16 -9.23
C GLY A 23 -6.81 34.49 -10.48
N GLU A 24 -6.48 35.76 -10.69
CA GLU A 24 -5.62 36.21 -11.80
C GLU A 24 -4.18 35.74 -11.64
N GLN A 25 -3.66 35.68 -10.41
CA GLN A 25 -2.31 35.25 -10.09
C GLN A 25 -2.17 33.73 -9.89
N ARG A 26 -3.26 32.96 -10.06
CA ARG A 26 -3.27 31.51 -9.81
C ARG A 26 -2.13 30.77 -10.50
N GLU A 27 -1.90 31.00 -11.79
CA GLU A 27 -0.84 30.35 -12.55
C GLU A 27 0.56 30.73 -12.04
N SER A 28 0.76 31.98 -11.64
CA SER A 28 2.00 32.47 -11.05
C SER A 28 2.29 31.81 -9.70
N ILE A 29 1.27 31.67 -8.85
CA ILE A 29 1.36 30.97 -7.55
C ILE A 29 1.73 29.51 -7.76
N LEU A 30 1.03 28.79 -8.65
CA LEU A 30 1.30 27.40 -8.97
C LEU A 30 2.71 27.18 -9.55
N GLN A 31 3.19 28.12 -10.37
CA GLN A 31 4.54 28.04 -10.92
C GLN A 31 5.62 28.26 -9.85
N ARG A 32 5.45 29.23 -8.93
CA ARG A 32 6.35 29.46 -7.79
C ARG A 32 6.39 28.24 -6.88
N TRP A 33 5.22 27.72 -6.53
CA TRP A 33 5.09 26.49 -5.73
C TRP A 33 5.84 25.33 -6.35
N ARG A 34 5.62 25.06 -7.64
CA ARG A 34 6.30 23.99 -8.38
C ARG A 34 7.81 24.19 -8.37
N THR A 35 8.29 25.37 -8.70
CA THR A 35 9.73 25.69 -8.74
C THR A 35 10.37 25.50 -7.36
N ALA A 36 9.69 25.93 -6.29
CA ALA A 36 10.17 25.73 -4.92
C ALA A 36 10.27 24.24 -4.56
N THR A 37 9.29 23.44 -4.98
CA THR A 37 9.26 21.99 -4.73
C THR A 37 10.33 21.26 -5.54
N GLU A 38 10.50 21.58 -6.83
CA GLU A 38 11.52 20.97 -7.71
C GLU A 38 12.95 21.27 -7.26
N ASN A 39 13.20 22.39 -6.58
CA ASN A 39 14.52 22.78 -6.06
C ASN A 39 14.92 22.04 -4.76
N VAL A 40 14.02 21.27 -4.16
CA VAL A 40 14.32 20.47 -2.99
C VAL A 40 14.90 19.12 -3.42
N ALA A 41 16.19 18.91 -3.15
CA ALA A 41 16.91 17.69 -3.56
C ALA A 41 16.30 16.38 -3.03
N GLU A 42 15.52 16.47 -1.97
CA GLU A 42 14.85 15.33 -1.33
C GLU A 42 13.51 14.97 -1.99
N LEU A 43 12.91 15.87 -2.79
CA LEU A 43 11.63 15.69 -3.46
C LEU A 43 11.82 15.16 -4.90
N THR A 44 12.40 13.98 -5.02
CA THR A 44 12.82 13.40 -6.30
C THR A 44 11.65 13.06 -7.24
N ILE A 45 10.47 12.78 -6.69
CA ILE A 45 9.29 12.40 -7.47
C ILE A 45 8.65 13.62 -8.13
N ALA A 46 8.62 14.77 -7.45
CA ALA A 46 8.04 16.00 -7.96
C ALA A 46 8.59 16.41 -9.34
N SER A 47 9.91 16.26 -9.54
CA SER A 47 10.58 16.60 -10.79
C SER A 47 10.23 15.67 -11.97
N SER A 48 9.73 14.47 -11.70
CA SER A 48 9.34 13.49 -12.72
C SER A 48 7.89 13.65 -13.21
N LEU A 49 7.08 14.44 -12.51
CA LEU A 49 5.66 14.62 -12.83
C LEU A 49 5.45 15.66 -13.92
N THR A 50 4.48 15.41 -14.79
CA THR A 50 3.99 16.44 -15.71
C THR A 50 3.34 17.58 -14.93
N ARG A 51 3.21 18.78 -15.52
CA ARG A 51 2.53 19.92 -14.89
C ARG A 51 1.11 19.58 -14.42
N LEU A 52 0.37 18.83 -15.21
CA LEU A 52 -1.00 18.44 -14.86
C LEU A 52 -1.03 17.48 -13.66
N GLN A 53 -0.15 16.49 -13.64
CA GLN A 53 -0.03 15.55 -12.53
C GLN A 53 0.48 16.20 -11.25
N PHE A 54 1.36 17.19 -11.35
CA PHE A 54 1.88 17.93 -10.21
C PHE A 54 0.83 18.88 -9.61
N ASN A 55 0.19 19.70 -10.45
CA ASN A 55 -0.80 20.66 -9.98
C ASN A 55 -2.05 19.98 -9.37
N ASP A 56 -2.46 18.81 -9.93
CA ASP A 56 -3.53 17.99 -9.40
C ASP A 56 -4.77 18.81 -8.99
N HIS A 57 -5.23 18.69 -7.77
CA HIS A 57 -6.38 19.39 -7.21
C HIS A 57 -6.04 20.75 -6.56
N ILE A 58 -4.78 21.13 -6.49
CA ILE A 58 -4.34 22.39 -5.87
C ILE A 58 -4.98 23.65 -6.49
N PRO A 59 -5.23 23.71 -7.82
CA PRO A 59 -6.02 24.83 -8.37
C PRO A 59 -7.37 25.01 -7.68
N GLY A 60 -8.07 23.90 -7.34
CA GLY A 60 -9.33 23.94 -6.62
C GLY A 60 -9.20 24.45 -5.18
N VAL A 61 -8.09 24.16 -4.50
CA VAL A 61 -7.77 24.70 -3.16
C VAL A 61 -7.63 26.23 -3.20
N LEU A 62 -6.96 26.76 -4.24
CA LEU A 62 -6.85 28.21 -4.45
C LEU A 62 -8.21 28.84 -4.77
N ASP A 63 -9.06 28.17 -5.55
CA ASP A 63 -10.42 28.60 -5.81
C ASP A 63 -11.27 28.62 -4.52
N SER A 64 -11.09 27.64 -3.62
CA SER A 64 -11.73 27.60 -2.29
C SER A 64 -11.30 28.79 -1.43
N LEU A 65 -10.01 29.16 -1.45
CA LEU A 65 -9.56 30.38 -0.78
C LEU A 65 -10.29 31.60 -1.29
N ALA A 66 -10.38 31.76 -2.60
CA ALA A 66 -11.08 32.91 -3.20
C ALA A 66 -12.58 32.95 -2.82
N LEU A 67 -13.23 31.78 -2.74
CA LEU A 67 -14.63 31.69 -2.30
C LEU A 67 -14.77 32.05 -0.83
N ARG A 68 -13.90 31.61 0.07
CA ARG A 68 -13.91 31.98 1.49
C ARG A 68 -13.76 33.50 1.69
N LEU A 69 -12.86 34.12 0.93
CA LEU A 69 -12.68 35.58 1.01
C LEU A 69 -13.91 36.35 0.57
N ARG A 70 -14.60 35.90 -0.49
CA ARG A 70 -15.85 36.56 -0.97
C ARG A 70 -17.02 36.34 -0.02
N ALA A 71 -17.08 35.19 0.67
CA ALA A 71 -18.16 34.87 1.61
C ALA A 71 -18.04 35.65 2.95
N TRP A 72 -16.85 36.14 3.27
CA TRP A 72 -16.60 36.82 4.57
C TRP A 72 -17.62 37.91 4.90
N PRO A 73 -18.11 38.04 6.14
CA PRO A 73 -17.77 37.27 7.36
C PRO A 73 -18.60 35.98 7.54
N GLU A 74 -19.36 35.58 6.56
CA GLU A 74 -20.24 34.42 6.62
C GLU A 74 -19.40 33.11 6.56
N VAL A 75 -19.90 32.09 7.24
CA VAL A 75 -19.28 30.74 7.18
C VAL A 75 -19.70 30.10 5.87
N GLU A 76 -18.79 29.40 5.22
CA GLU A 76 -19.09 28.64 4.00
C GLU A 76 -20.25 27.65 4.19
N SER A 77 -20.97 27.42 3.09
CA SER A 77 -22.00 26.40 3.08
C SER A 77 -21.42 25.02 3.34
N PRO A 78 -22.17 24.10 3.98
CA PRO A 78 -21.71 22.72 4.20
C PRO A 78 -21.28 22.01 2.90
N GLN A 79 -21.89 22.34 1.76
CA GLN A 79 -21.55 21.79 0.46
C GLN A 79 -20.17 22.28 -0.03
N ALA A 80 -19.83 23.55 0.19
CA ALA A 80 -18.52 24.09 -0.18
C ALA A 80 -17.41 23.45 0.65
N GLN A 81 -17.63 23.28 1.95
CA GLN A 81 -16.70 22.58 2.85
C GLN A 81 -16.50 21.11 2.44
N GLN A 82 -17.57 20.42 2.01
CA GLN A 82 -17.46 19.03 1.56
C GLN A 82 -16.67 18.93 0.26
N ASN A 83 -16.92 19.79 -0.72
CA ASN A 83 -16.18 19.82 -1.99
C ASN A 83 -14.69 20.08 -1.77
N GLU A 84 -14.35 20.97 -0.87
CA GLU A 84 -12.97 21.25 -0.49
C GLU A 84 -12.30 20.03 0.13
N LYS A 85 -12.99 19.39 1.07
CA LYS A 85 -12.50 18.18 1.71
C LYS A 85 -12.26 17.06 0.71
N ASP A 86 -13.15 16.89 -0.27
CA ASP A 86 -13.01 15.88 -1.32
C ASP A 86 -11.75 16.13 -2.17
N GLN A 87 -11.48 17.39 -2.56
CA GLN A 87 -10.28 17.76 -3.32
C GLN A 87 -8.98 17.47 -2.55
N VAL A 88 -8.94 17.81 -1.27
CA VAL A 88 -7.76 17.60 -0.43
C VAL A 88 -7.52 16.11 -0.15
N THR A 89 -8.59 15.35 0.05
CA THR A 89 -8.52 13.90 0.24
C THR A 89 -7.97 13.23 -1.03
N GLU A 90 -8.42 13.67 -2.20
CA GLU A 90 -7.95 13.19 -3.49
C GLU A 90 -6.46 13.49 -3.71
N HIS A 91 -5.98 14.66 -3.30
CA HIS A 91 -4.57 15.01 -3.33
C HIS A 91 -3.71 13.99 -2.55
N GLY A 92 -4.11 13.63 -1.35
CA GLY A 92 -3.44 12.60 -0.55
C GLY A 92 -3.41 11.22 -1.22
N LEU A 93 -4.50 10.84 -1.88
CA LEU A 93 -4.59 9.61 -2.65
C LEU A 93 -3.63 9.61 -3.84
N GLN A 94 -3.62 10.68 -4.63
CA GLN A 94 -2.77 10.77 -5.82
C GLN A 94 -1.28 10.78 -5.45
N ARG A 95 -0.88 11.50 -4.41
CA ARG A 95 0.52 11.50 -3.94
C ARG A 95 0.96 10.12 -3.45
N TRP A 96 0.08 9.39 -2.76
CA TRP A 96 0.35 8.01 -2.39
C TRP A 96 0.54 7.11 -3.63
N GLN A 97 -0.33 7.20 -4.64
CA GLN A 97 -0.23 6.44 -5.89
C GLN A 97 1.04 6.78 -6.69
N GLN A 98 1.51 8.02 -6.61
CA GLN A 98 2.75 8.48 -7.22
C GLN A 98 4.01 8.06 -6.46
N GLY A 99 3.85 7.39 -5.30
CA GLY A 99 4.97 6.90 -4.48
C GLY A 99 5.60 7.94 -3.56
N TYR A 100 4.94 9.07 -3.33
CA TYR A 100 5.39 10.07 -2.36
C TYR A 100 5.48 9.47 -0.96
N GLN A 101 6.47 9.94 -0.20
CA GLN A 101 6.49 9.73 1.24
C GLN A 101 5.64 10.79 1.95
N LEU A 102 5.14 10.47 3.15
CA LEU A 102 4.35 11.43 3.94
C LEU A 102 5.11 12.74 4.20
N ARG A 103 6.43 12.67 4.38
CA ARG A 103 7.30 13.84 4.54
C ARG A 103 7.26 14.73 3.30
N GLU A 104 7.33 14.16 2.11
CA GLU A 104 7.32 14.88 0.84
C GLU A 104 5.97 15.59 0.65
N LEU A 105 4.86 14.90 0.96
CA LEU A 105 3.52 15.46 0.93
C LEU A 105 3.40 16.70 1.85
N THR A 106 3.91 16.62 3.07
CA THR A 106 3.85 17.75 4.02
C THR A 106 4.76 18.91 3.62
N GLN A 107 5.92 18.65 3.02
CA GLN A 107 6.81 19.68 2.50
C GLN A 107 6.19 20.40 1.29
N GLU A 108 5.53 19.67 0.42
CA GLU A 108 4.82 20.23 -0.72
C GLU A 108 3.74 21.23 -0.28
N TRP A 109 2.95 20.91 0.74
CA TRP A 109 2.00 21.83 1.36
C TRP A 109 2.69 23.06 1.98
N GLY A 110 3.85 22.88 2.61
CA GLY A 110 4.66 23.97 3.15
C GLY A 110 5.10 24.98 2.08
N HIS A 111 5.55 24.49 0.93
CA HIS A 111 5.92 25.35 -0.21
C HIS A 111 4.71 26.06 -0.81
N LEU A 112 3.54 25.41 -0.89
CA LEU A 112 2.30 26.04 -1.32
C LEU A 112 1.89 27.17 -0.34
N GLN A 113 1.99 26.91 0.96
CA GLN A 113 1.72 27.90 1.99
C GLN A 113 2.57 29.15 1.80
N MET A 114 3.86 28.98 1.56
CA MET A 114 4.78 30.11 1.34
C MET A 114 4.44 30.86 0.05
N ALA A 115 4.19 30.18 -1.05
CA ALA A 115 3.88 30.83 -2.34
C ALA A 115 2.62 31.70 -2.27
N VAL A 116 1.58 31.28 -1.53
CA VAL A 116 0.38 32.09 -1.33
C VAL A 116 0.63 33.24 -0.36
N MET A 117 1.39 33.02 0.72
CA MET A 117 1.75 34.09 1.67
C MET A 117 2.55 35.21 0.99
N GLU A 118 3.51 34.87 0.13
CA GLU A 118 4.27 35.83 -0.68
C GLU A 118 3.35 36.66 -1.57
N GLU A 119 2.34 36.06 -2.19
CA GLU A 119 1.37 36.77 -3.01
C GLU A 119 0.48 37.71 -2.19
N LEU A 120 0.02 37.26 -1.01
CA LEU A 120 -0.74 38.11 -0.10
C LEU A 120 0.09 39.32 0.37
N GLU A 121 1.35 39.15 0.64
CA GLU A 121 2.27 40.22 1.04
C GLU A 121 2.54 41.20 -0.13
N ALA A 122 2.76 40.67 -1.34
CA ALA A 122 2.91 41.48 -2.53
C ALA A 122 1.67 42.35 -2.80
N TYR A 123 0.48 41.76 -2.64
CA TYR A 123 -0.79 42.48 -2.77
C TYR A 123 -0.92 43.63 -1.73
N ALA A 124 -0.58 43.32 -0.46
CA ALA A 124 -0.64 44.33 0.61
C ALA A 124 0.33 45.50 0.37
N LEU A 125 1.52 45.24 -0.15
CA LEU A 125 2.49 46.28 -0.51
C LEU A 125 2.03 47.14 -1.68
N ALA A 126 1.33 46.55 -2.65
CA ALA A 126 0.76 47.29 -3.78
C ALA A 126 -0.48 48.11 -3.46
N HIS A 127 -1.14 47.83 -2.31
CA HIS A 127 -2.38 48.47 -1.89
C HIS A 127 -2.25 49.09 -0.48
N PRO A 128 -1.60 50.27 -0.33
CA PRO A 128 -1.36 50.88 0.98
C PRO A 128 -2.64 51.25 1.76
N ASP A 129 -3.76 51.38 1.05
CA ASP A 129 -5.07 51.74 1.63
C ASP A 129 -5.85 50.51 2.14
N LEU A 130 -5.21 49.32 2.09
CA LEU A 130 -5.82 48.06 2.51
C LEU A 130 -6.07 48.07 4.02
N GLU A 131 -7.32 47.80 4.42
CA GLU A 131 -7.63 47.69 5.85
C GLU A 131 -6.87 46.48 6.49
N PRO A 132 -6.28 46.65 7.69
CA PRO A 132 -5.60 45.56 8.38
C PRO A 132 -6.48 44.31 8.61
N ALA A 133 -7.81 44.53 8.71
CA ALA A 133 -8.79 43.45 8.85
C ALA A 133 -8.84 42.50 7.62
N VAL A 134 -8.59 43.03 6.41
CA VAL A 134 -8.56 42.27 5.16
C VAL A 134 -7.43 41.24 5.19
N MET A 135 -6.21 41.68 5.50
CA MET A 135 -5.05 40.79 5.58
C MET A 135 -5.16 39.80 6.72
N LEU A 136 -5.74 40.22 7.86
CA LEU A 136 -6.01 39.29 8.96
C LEU A 136 -6.98 38.18 8.55
N ALA A 137 -8.07 38.53 7.86
CA ALA A 137 -9.07 37.60 7.38
C ALA A 137 -8.45 36.63 6.32
N ALA A 138 -7.69 37.17 5.36
CA ALA A 138 -7.06 36.38 4.31
C ALA A 138 -6.04 35.39 4.87
N ARG A 139 -5.16 35.82 5.78
CA ARG A 139 -4.18 34.96 6.42
C ARG A 139 -4.82 33.85 7.27
N ARG A 140 -5.92 34.19 7.98
CA ARG A 140 -6.68 33.18 8.75
C ARG A 140 -7.36 32.15 7.84
N ALA A 141 -8.01 32.59 6.78
CA ALA A 141 -8.66 31.71 5.81
C ALA A 141 -7.64 30.76 5.17
N TRP A 142 -6.49 31.30 4.77
CA TRP A 142 -5.42 30.49 4.19
C TRP A 142 -4.79 29.51 5.20
N ALA A 143 -4.48 29.96 6.41
CA ALA A 143 -3.94 29.10 7.45
C ALA A 143 -4.87 27.92 7.78
N GLN A 144 -6.18 28.18 7.83
CA GLN A 144 -7.18 27.13 8.05
C GLN A 144 -7.21 26.14 6.89
N LEU A 145 -7.24 26.62 5.64
CA LEU A 145 -7.18 25.78 4.44
C LEU A 145 -5.93 24.88 4.41
N CYS A 146 -4.76 25.45 4.71
CA CYS A 146 -3.53 24.67 4.78
C CYS A 146 -3.58 23.61 5.88
N TRP A 147 -4.10 23.96 7.06
CA TRP A 147 -4.24 23.02 8.17
C TRP A 147 -5.16 21.85 7.80
N ASP A 148 -6.35 22.16 7.27
CA ASP A 148 -7.32 21.15 6.84
C ASP A 148 -6.72 20.31 5.71
N GLY A 149 -6.04 20.95 4.75
CA GLY A 149 -5.37 20.32 3.63
C GLY A 149 -4.30 19.31 4.05
N ILE A 150 -3.40 19.73 4.91
CA ILE A 150 -2.33 18.85 5.44
C ILE A 150 -2.95 17.69 6.23
N SER A 151 -3.91 18.00 7.11
CA SER A 151 -4.54 17.00 7.98
C SER A 151 -5.27 15.91 7.20
N ASP A 152 -6.12 16.32 6.24
CA ASP A 152 -6.93 15.38 5.46
C ASP A 152 -6.08 14.59 4.46
N SER A 153 -5.13 15.24 3.77
CA SER A 153 -4.17 14.56 2.88
C SER A 153 -3.33 13.55 3.63
N ALA A 154 -2.78 13.92 4.79
CA ALA A 154 -1.97 13.03 5.61
C ALA A 154 -2.80 11.87 6.17
N THR A 155 -4.04 12.11 6.57
CA THR A 155 -4.96 11.08 7.05
C THR A 155 -5.28 10.07 5.96
N GLN A 156 -5.56 10.54 4.75
CA GLN A 156 -5.84 9.66 3.61
C GLN A 156 -4.60 8.84 3.22
N TYR A 157 -3.44 9.48 3.12
CA TYR A 157 -2.16 8.82 2.87
C TYR A 157 -1.90 7.70 3.89
N TRP A 158 -2.06 8.00 5.19
CA TRP A 158 -1.87 7.04 6.26
C TRP A 158 -2.82 5.84 6.18
N ARG A 159 -4.10 6.09 5.89
CA ARG A 159 -5.10 5.01 5.72
C ARG A 159 -4.72 4.06 4.59
N LEU A 160 -4.28 4.59 3.45
CA LEU A 160 -3.87 3.79 2.31
C LEU A 160 -2.63 2.96 2.61
N HIS A 161 -1.63 3.57 3.23
CA HIS A 161 -0.41 2.89 3.65
C HIS A 161 -0.68 1.76 4.66
N GLN A 162 -1.57 2.00 5.62
CA GLN A 162 -2.02 0.97 6.56
C GLN A 162 -2.78 -0.18 5.86
N ALA A 163 -3.64 0.14 4.89
CA ALA A 163 -4.38 -0.88 4.15
C ALA A 163 -3.43 -1.78 3.34
N GLU A 164 -2.42 -1.21 2.69
CA GLU A 164 -1.38 -1.94 1.96
C GLU A 164 -0.57 -2.85 2.90
N ALA A 165 -0.07 -2.30 4.02
CA ALA A 165 0.68 -3.07 5.01
C ALA A 165 -0.14 -4.24 5.58
N ASN A 166 -1.43 -4.02 5.89
CA ASN A 166 -2.34 -5.08 6.35
C ASN A 166 -2.59 -6.14 5.26
N GLY A 167 -2.60 -5.75 3.99
CA GLY A 167 -2.66 -6.68 2.85
C GLY A 167 -1.47 -7.62 2.84
N HIS A 168 -0.27 -7.10 2.90
CA HIS A 168 0.96 -7.89 2.94
C HIS A 168 1.05 -8.82 4.15
N VAL A 169 0.62 -8.36 5.33
CA VAL A 169 0.56 -9.22 6.53
C VAL A 169 -0.36 -10.41 6.31
N ARG A 170 -1.55 -10.22 5.74
CA ARG A 170 -2.49 -11.31 5.44
C ARG A 170 -1.92 -12.30 4.41
N GLU A 171 -1.25 -11.80 3.37
CA GLU A 171 -0.60 -12.66 2.37
C GLU A 171 0.49 -13.53 3.01
N LEU A 172 1.32 -12.95 3.88
CA LEU A 172 2.34 -13.69 4.63
C LEU A 172 1.73 -14.72 5.58
N GLU A 173 0.66 -14.38 6.30
CA GLU A 173 -0.05 -15.32 7.17
C GLU A 173 -0.63 -16.50 6.38
N GLN A 174 -1.21 -16.26 5.20
CA GLN A 174 -1.71 -17.30 4.32
C GLN A 174 -0.59 -18.20 3.78
N ALA A 175 0.54 -17.60 3.38
CA ALA A 175 1.71 -18.36 2.93
C ALA A 175 2.27 -19.26 4.05
N LEU A 176 2.38 -18.72 5.27
CA LEU A 176 2.80 -19.47 6.44
C LEU A 176 1.84 -20.63 6.79
N ALA A 177 0.53 -20.39 6.73
CA ALA A 177 -0.47 -21.42 6.94
C ALA A 177 -0.31 -22.57 5.93
N THR A 178 -0.16 -22.22 4.64
CA THR A 178 0.06 -23.20 3.57
C THR A 178 1.33 -24.01 3.77
N LEU A 179 2.44 -23.36 4.15
CA LEU A 179 3.70 -24.04 4.45
C LEU A 179 3.56 -25.00 5.63
N ASN A 180 2.88 -24.59 6.71
CA ASN A 180 2.62 -25.44 7.87
C ASN A 180 1.77 -26.66 7.50
N ASP A 181 0.77 -26.53 6.64
CA ASP A 181 -0.08 -27.64 6.20
C ASP A 181 0.72 -28.62 5.32
N LEU A 182 1.56 -28.11 4.43
CA LEU A 182 2.48 -28.93 3.64
C LEU A 182 3.47 -29.69 4.53
N ASP A 183 4.03 -29.04 5.54
CA ASP A 183 4.95 -29.70 6.48
C ASP A 183 4.27 -30.80 7.29
N ARG A 184 3.03 -30.56 7.76
CA ARG A 184 2.20 -31.57 8.44
C ARG A 184 1.89 -32.75 7.54
N ALA A 185 1.49 -32.50 6.28
CA ALA A 185 1.21 -33.54 5.30
C ALA A 185 2.47 -34.37 5.02
N ARG A 186 3.62 -33.73 4.85
CA ARG A 186 4.92 -34.38 4.68
C ARG A 186 5.27 -35.27 5.90
N ALA A 187 5.15 -34.74 7.12
CA ALA A 187 5.41 -35.50 8.33
C ALA A 187 4.45 -36.70 8.49
N ALA A 188 3.20 -36.60 8.03
CA ALA A 188 2.26 -37.73 8.01
C ALA A 188 2.69 -38.78 7.01
N ALA A 189 3.06 -38.39 5.79
CA ALA A 189 3.55 -39.33 4.76
C ALA A 189 4.82 -40.09 5.21
N TRP A 190 5.76 -39.37 5.85
CA TRP A 190 6.96 -40.01 6.42
C TRP A 190 6.65 -41.02 7.53
N ARG A 191 5.67 -40.74 8.40
CA ARG A 191 5.24 -41.67 9.46
C ARG A 191 4.60 -42.92 8.87
N GLU A 192 3.77 -42.80 7.85
CA GLU A 192 3.12 -43.88 7.15
C GLU A 192 4.17 -44.78 6.46
N ALA A 193 5.08 -44.19 5.69
CA ALA A 193 6.18 -44.94 5.06
C ALA A 193 7.08 -45.67 6.06
N ALA A 194 7.40 -45.03 7.20
CA ALA A 194 8.18 -45.69 8.26
C ALA A 194 7.44 -46.86 8.88
N HIS A 195 6.12 -46.77 9.08
CA HIS A 195 5.27 -47.84 9.61
C HIS A 195 5.26 -49.03 8.63
N ASP A 196 5.09 -48.80 7.34
CA ASP A 196 5.04 -49.84 6.32
C ASP A 196 6.39 -50.55 6.13
N LEU A 197 7.50 -49.78 6.20
CA LEU A 197 8.85 -50.32 6.23
C LEU A 197 9.06 -51.26 7.44
N GLN A 198 8.60 -50.82 8.63
CA GLN A 198 8.70 -51.66 9.84
C GLN A 198 7.89 -52.96 9.71
N GLY A 199 6.69 -52.87 9.12
CA GLY A 199 5.85 -54.04 8.83
C GLY A 199 6.53 -55.02 7.91
N SER A 200 7.06 -54.55 6.78
CA SER A 200 7.76 -55.39 5.80
C SER A 200 9.05 -56.01 6.37
N LEU A 201 9.83 -55.24 7.16
CA LEU A 201 11.00 -55.75 7.88
C LEU A 201 10.64 -56.83 8.91
N SER A 202 9.52 -56.71 9.59
CA SER A 202 9.04 -57.72 10.55
C SER A 202 8.70 -59.04 9.85
N VAL A 203 8.07 -58.99 8.67
CA VAL A 203 7.79 -60.16 7.83
C VAL A 203 9.07 -60.82 7.38
N VAL A 204 10.04 -60.04 6.88
CA VAL A 204 11.35 -60.56 6.46
C VAL A 204 12.09 -61.21 7.63
N SER A 205 12.15 -60.56 8.79
CA SER A 205 12.79 -61.07 9.99
C SER A 205 12.12 -62.38 10.52
N GLY A 206 10.77 -62.39 10.51
CA GLY A 206 10.02 -63.59 10.90
C GLY A 206 10.27 -64.77 9.97
N ALA A 207 10.25 -64.53 8.65
CA ALA A 207 10.51 -65.57 7.65
C ALA A 207 11.94 -66.12 7.76
N THR A 208 12.96 -65.29 7.92
CA THR A 208 14.34 -65.71 8.13
C THR A 208 14.49 -66.50 9.40
N SER A 209 13.84 -66.10 10.51
CA SER A 209 13.91 -66.85 11.77
C SER A 209 13.32 -68.27 11.68
N VAL A 210 12.29 -68.45 10.85
CA VAL A 210 11.73 -69.81 10.60
C VAL A 210 12.64 -70.65 9.70
N LEU A 211 13.20 -70.03 8.64
CA LEU A 211 14.09 -70.69 7.70
C LEU A 211 15.42 -71.19 8.33
N ASP A 212 15.87 -70.52 9.39
CA ASP A 212 17.11 -70.86 10.12
C ASP A 212 16.95 -72.07 11.08
N ARG A 213 15.73 -72.57 11.31
CA ARG A 213 15.49 -73.74 12.18
C ARG A 213 15.84 -75.01 11.48
N LYS A 214 16.56 -75.90 12.19
CA LYS A 214 17.10 -77.24 11.63
C LYS A 214 16.01 -78.23 11.23
N ASN A 215 14.78 -78.14 11.77
CA ASN A 215 13.70 -79.13 11.58
C ASN A 215 12.49 -78.58 10.82
N VAL A 216 12.70 -77.75 9.82
CA VAL A 216 11.60 -77.18 8.98
C VAL A 216 11.35 -78.12 7.82
N THR A 217 10.10 -78.56 7.59
CA THR A 217 9.70 -79.42 6.47
C THR A 217 9.77 -78.63 5.13
N GLU A 218 10.05 -79.34 4.02
CA GLU A 218 10.16 -78.67 2.69
C GLU A 218 8.97 -77.80 2.29
N PRO A 219 7.70 -78.18 2.52
CA PRO A 219 6.56 -77.28 2.22
C PRO A 219 6.61 -75.95 2.98
N ILE A 220 6.93 -76.04 4.29
CA ILE A 220 7.06 -74.88 5.15
C ILE A 220 8.24 -74.01 4.71
N ARG A 221 9.36 -74.64 4.35
CA ARG A 221 10.53 -73.91 3.84
C ARG A 221 10.22 -73.16 2.56
N HIS A 222 9.50 -73.79 1.62
CA HIS A 222 9.08 -73.14 0.39
C HIS A 222 8.12 -71.93 0.62
N GLU A 223 7.15 -72.09 1.53
CA GLU A 223 6.21 -71.06 1.90
C GLU A 223 6.93 -69.85 2.48
N PHE A 224 7.80 -70.04 3.47
CA PHE A 224 8.53 -68.89 4.12
C PHE A 224 9.60 -68.31 3.18
N ALA A 225 10.21 -69.06 2.28
CA ALA A 225 11.05 -68.49 1.22
C ALA A 225 10.29 -67.61 0.27
N THR A 226 9.07 -67.99 -0.10
CA THR A 226 8.17 -67.16 -0.92
C THR A 226 7.75 -65.91 -0.17
N LEU A 227 7.44 -65.99 1.14
CA LEU A 227 7.09 -64.85 2.00
C LEU A 227 8.26 -63.83 2.13
N LEU A 228 9.48 -64.38 2.29
CA LEU A 228 10.72 -63.61 2.33
C LEU A 228 10.93 -62.84 1.02
N GLN A 229 10.78 -63.49 -0.14
CA GLN A 229 10.92 -62.88 -1.45
C GLN A 229 9.89 -61.72 -1.62
N LYS A 230 8.63 -61.94 -1.25
CA LYS A 230 7.57 -60.91 -1.29
C LYS A 230 7.89 -59.73 -0.37
N GLY A 231 8.37 -60.00 0.86
CA GLY A 231 8.74 -58.95 1.81
C GLY A 231 9.91 -58.08 1.30
N VAL A 232 10.94 -58.73 0.70
CA VAL A 232 12.08 -57.99 0.10
C VAL A 232 11.65 -57.19 -1.12
N ALA A 233 10.79 -57.73 -1.98
CA ALA A 233 10.23 -56.96 -3.12
C ALA A 233 9.45 -55.73 -2.65
N SER A 234 8.58 -55.91 -1.66
CA SER A 234 7.83 -54.79 -1.07
C SER A 234 8.73 -53.69 -0.51
N LEU A 235 9.81 -54.05 0.21
CA LEU A 235 10.81 -53.11 0.72
C LEU A 235 11.52 -52.36 -0.42
N HIS A 236 11.84 -53.05 -1.50
CA HIS A 236 12.48 -52.45 -2.68
C HIS A 236 11.57 -51.39 -3.34
N ASP A 237 10.30 -51.72 -3.53
CA ASP A 237 9.32 -50.82 -4.12
C ASP A 237 9.10 -49.57 -3.22
N MET A 238 8.96 -49.75 -1.91
CA MET A 238 8.85 -48.64 -0.96
C MET A 238 10.09 -47.74 -0.98
N LEU A 239 11.29 -48.28 -1.04
CA LEU A 239 12.52 -47.49 -1.14
C LEU A 239 12.57 -46.71 -2.44
N LYS A 240 12.13 -47.27 -3.55
CA LYS A 240 12.04 -46.60 -4.84
C LYS A 240 11.06 -45.43 -4.79
N ASP A 241 9.90 -45.61 -4.15
CA ASP A 241 8.90 -44.57 -3.97
C ASP A 241 9.42 -43.43 -3.08
N LEU A 242 10.06 -43.77 -1.96
CA LEU A 242 10.71 -42.78 -1.07
C LEU A 242 11.82 -41.99 -1.78
N MET A 243 12.64 -42.66 -2.61
CA MET A 243 13.67 -41.97 -3.41
C MET A 243 13.05 -41.02 -4.46
N SER A 244 11.94 -41.41 -5.06
CA SER A 244 11.19 -40.56 -6.00
C SER A 244 10.62 -39.33 -5.30
N LEU A 245 10.04 -39.52 -4.11
CA LEU A 245 9.53 -38.42 -3.27
C LEU A 245 10.66 -37.49 -2.85
N ALA A 246 11.82 -38.02 -2.43
CA ALA A 246 12.98 -37.21 -2.06
C ALA A 246 13.55 -36.39 -3.23
N ARG A 247 13.50 -36.94 -4.46
CA ARG A 247 13.90 -36.21 -5.67
C ARG A 247 12.92 -35.08 -6.03
N LEU A 248 11.61 -35.31 -5.86
CA LEU A 248 10.59 -34.32 -6.01
C LEU A 248 10.81 -33.13 -5.02
N ASP A 249 11.03 -33.47 -3.75
CA ASP A 249 11.31 -32.49 -2.69
C ASP A 249 12.57 -31.65 -2.95
N ALA A 250 13.61 -32.30 -3.53
CA ALA A 250 14.85 -31.63 -3.88
C ALA A 250 14.78 -30.78 -5.17
N GLY A 251 13.62 -30.78 -5.84
CA GLY A 251 13.45 -30.06 -7.12
C GLY A 251 14.29 -30.64 -8.28
N LEU A 252 14.77 -31.89 -8.12
CA LEU A 252 15.68 -32.55 -9.07
C LEU A 252 14.94 -33.27 -10.22
N GLU A 253 13.62 -33.18 -10.28
CA GLU A 253 12.86 -33.72 -11.40
C GLU A 253 12.81 -32.76 -12.59
N ASN A 254 13.35 -33.24 -13.72
CA ASN A 254 13.13 -32.60 -15.02
C ASN A 254 11.67 -32.82 -15.44
N ARG A 255 10.81 -31.80 -15.19
CA ARG A 255 9.46 -31.76 -15.78
C ARG A 255 9.57 -31.77 -17.31
N LYS A 256 9.34 -32.90 -17.94
CA LYS A 256 9.04 -32.97 -19.38
C LYS A 256 7.64 -32.43 -19.57
N VAL A 257 7.54 -31.12 -19.89
CA VAL A 257 6.29 -30.53 -20.37
C VAL A 257 6.06 -31.07 -21.76
N VAL A 258 5.13 -31.97 -21.91
CA VAL A 258 4.65 -32.43 -23.23
C VAL A 258 3.42 -31.56 -23.52
N PRO A 259 3.42 -30.79 -24.63
CA PRO A 259 2.22 -30.08 -25.04
C PRO A 259 1.15 -31.13 -25.38
N PHE A 260 -0.02 -31.04 -24.77
CA PHE A 260 -1.18 -31.82 -25.15
C PHE A 260 -2.17 -30.90 -25.87
N ASP A 261 -2.73 -31.43 -26.97
CA ASP A 261 -3.78 -30.76 -27.73
C ASP A 261 -5.10 -31.01 -27.00
N ALA A 262 -5.70 -29.92 -26.47
CA ALA A 262 -7.05 -29.95 -25.89
C ALA A 262 -8.04 -29.66 -27.02
N GLY A 263 -8.24 -30.66 -27.92
CA GLY A 263 -9.18 -30.59 -29.03
C GLY A 263 -10.63 -30.22 -28.64
#